data_9664e8bbfc71cf72b5c19c05ce449f1c
#
_entry.id   9664e8bbfc71cf72b5c19c05ce449f1c
#
_cell.length_a   1.000
_cell.length_b   1.000
_cell.length_c   1.000
_cell.angle_alpha   90.00
_cell.angle_beta   90.00
_cell.angle_gamma   90.00
#
_symmetry.space_group_name_H-M   'P 1'
#
loop_
_entity.id
_entity.type
_entity.pdbx_description
1 polymer ?
#
loop_
_entity_poly.entity_id
_entity_poly.type
_entity_poly.pdbx_seq_one_letter_code
_entity_poly.pdbx_strand_id
1 'polypeptide(L)'
;MVEELTRQHDFLFRGELDDIDPDVAELIRHETARQARTLIMIPSESTIPQAVREALSGAFHNIYAEGYPPDNMRHMDEADILDYNRRLSEYRRNADNRYYKGTEYANVLESLARRRVAEGYANERVSADQLYVNVQPLSGAPANNAVYTALLKPGDTILSMDLMLGGHLSHGAPVNRTGKTYNIISYGLDPDSETIDYSRMMELALEHKPKIIIGGYSSYPLLPNWVEYRNIADAVDALLLADVAHVSGMIAAGVYPSPVGIADLVTFTTHKTLGGPRGAVIIT
;
A
#
# COMPACT_ATOMS: atom_id res chain seq x y z
N MET A 1 13.41 -22.03 26.47
CA MET A 1 11.96 -22.41 26.50
C MET A 1 11.25 -22.03 25.18
N VAL A 2 11.29 -20.79 24.68
CA VAL A 2 10.66 -20.47 23.37
C VAL A 2 11.40 -21.14 22.20
N GLU A 3 12.74 -21.12 22.19
CA GLU A 3 13.56 -21.83 21.19
C GLU A 3 13.39 -23.35 21.21
N GLU A 4 13.14 -23.93 22.36
CA GLU A 4 12.95 -25.36 22.53
C GLU A 4 11.55 -25.78 22.06
N LEU A 5 10.53 -24.96 22.33
CA LEU A 5 9.17 -25.18 21.84
C LEU A 5 9.07 -25.07 20.31
N THR A 6 9.77 -24.10 19.70
CA THR A 6 9.80 -23.96 18.24
C THR A 6 10.45 -25.16 17.56
N ARG A 7 11.49 -25.74 18.15
CA ARG A 7 12.10 -26.97 17.63
C ARG A 7 11.19 -28.21 17.75
N GLN A 8 10.34 -28.28 18.78
CA GLN A 8 9.43 -29.41 18.98
C GLN A 8 8.22 -29.39 18.05
N HIS A 9 7.73 -28.23 17.64
CA HIS A 9 6.56 -28.11 16.77
C HIS A 9 6.86 -28.23 15.27
N ASP A 10 8.13 -28.24 14.89
CA ASP A 10 8.57 -28.37 13.50
C ASP A 10 8.73 -29.81 13.03
N PHE A 11 8.40 -30.81 13.87
CA PHE A 11 8.66 -32.23 13.60
C PHE A 11 7.80 -32.81 12.47
N LEU A 12 6.64 -32.23 12.19
CA LEU A 12 5.70 -32.73 11.16
C LEU A 12 6.08 -32.32 9.75
N PHE A 13 6.81 -31.22 9.60
CA PHE A 13 7.06 -30.57 8.32
C PHE A 13 8.54 -30.17 8.19
N ARG A 14 9.42 -30.97 8.76
CA ARG A 14 10.87 -30.80 8.62
C ARG A 14 11.30 -31.20 7.23
N GLY A 15 12.01 -30.36 6.60
CA GLY A 15 12.69 -30.59 5.35
C GLY A 15 13.15 -29.27 4.78
N GLU A 16 14.41 -29.22 4.44
CA GLU A 16 14.93 -28.12 3.68
C GLU A 16 14.45 -28.24 2.23
N LEU A 17 14.30 -27.11 1.55
CA LEU A 17 13.83 -27.10 0.16
C LEU A 17 14.73 -27.94 -0.75
N ASP A 18 16.03 -27.95 -0.49
CA ASP A 18 17.00 -28.77 -1.23
C ASP A 18 16.73 -30.28 -1.12
N ASP A 19 16.16 -30.74 0.00
CA ASP A 19 15.85 -32.14 0.21
C ASP A 19 14.49 -32.54 -0.38
N ILE A 20 13.52 -31.60 -0.34
CA ILE A 20 12.13 -31.86 -0.75
C ILE A 20 11.93 -31.61 -2.24
N ASP A 21 12.48 -30.50 -2.75
CA ASP A 21 12.35 -30.07 -4.15
C ASP A 21 13.65 -29.39 -4.63
N PRO A 22 14.66 -30.18 -4.97
CA PRO A 22 15.94 -29.64 -5.40
C PRO A 22 15.87 -28.83 -6.68
N ASP A 23 14.89 -29.08 -7.56
CA ASP A 23 14.71 -28.34 -8.81
C ASP A 23 14.27 -26.90 -8.53
N VAL A 24 13.32 -26.70 -7.61
CA VAL A 24 12.90 -25.35 -7.19
C VAL A 24 14.01 -24.64 -6.42
N ALA A 25 14.76 -25.35 -5.56
CA ALA A 25 15.90 -24.79 -4.86
C ALA A 25 16.96 -24.27 -5.85
N GLU A 26 17.26 -25.04 -6.91
CA GLU A 26 18.20 -24.63 -7.98
C GLU A 26 17.69 -23.41 -8.76
N LEU A 27 16.41 -23.36 -9.11
CA LEU A 27 15.81 -22.20 -9.78
C LEU A 27 15.92 -20.92 -8.94
N ILE A 28 15.72 -21.01 -7.61
CA ILE A 28 15.90 -19.87 -6.70
C ILE A 28 17.37 -19.41 -6.71
N ARG A 29 18.32 -20.35 -6.68
CA ARG A 29 19.76 -20.01 -6.78
C ARG A 29 20.09 -19.32 -8.09
N HIS A 30 19.59 -19.84 -9.21
CA HIS A 30 19.78 -19.24 -10.53
C HIS A 30 19.20 -17.81 -10.62
N GLU A 31 17.98 -17.61 -10.14
CA GLU A 31 17.34 -16.29 -10.12
C GLU A 31 18.08 -15.31 -9.20
N THR A 32 18.50 -15.75 -8.03
CA THR A 32 19.31 -14.95 -7.11
C THR A 32 20.63 -14.51 -7.77
N ALA A 33 21.30 -15.45 -8.44
CA ALA A 33 22.54 -15.17 -9.16
C ALA A 33 22.30 -14.25 -10.37
N ARG A 34 21.16 -14.38 -11.06
CA ARG A 34 20.79 -13.47 -12.15
C ARG A 34 20.61 -12.05 -11.63
N GLN A 35 19.84 -11.86 -10.58
CA GLN A 35 19.60 -10.54 -9.98
C GLN A 35 20.89 -9.90 -9.46
N ALA A 36 21.80 -10.67 -8.87
CA ALA A 36 23.08 -10.17 -8.38
C ALA A 36 24.03 -9.68 -9.50
N ARG A 37 23.84 -10.14 -10.74
CA ARG A 37 24.69 -9.81 -11.89
C ARG A 37 24.02 -8.92 -12.91
N THR A 38 22.75 -8.59 -12.73
CA THR A 38 21.96 -7.85 -13.72
C THR A 38 21.41 -6.58 -13.10
N LEU A 39 21.60 -5.45 -13.78
CA LEU A 39 20.94 -4.21 -13.42
C LEU A 39 19.48 -4.28 -13.87
N ILE A 40 18.56 -4.27 -12.91
CA ILE A 40 17.13 -4.30 -13.17
C ILE A 40 16.65 -2.87 -13.42
N MET A 41 16.16 -2.58 -14.62
CA MET A 41 15.69 -1.25 -15.03
C MET A 41 14.18 -1.11 -15.02
N ILE A 42 13.45 -2.02 -14.38
CA ILE A 42 11.99 -1.95 -14.22
C ILE A 42 11.68 -1.15 -12.94
N PRO A 43 11.04 0.04 -13.03
CA PRO A 43 10.87 0.94 -11.87
C PRO A 43 10.07 0.34 -10.72
N SER A 44 9.23 -0.65 -11.00
CA SER A 44 8.40 -1.34 -10.01
C SER A 44 9.10 -2.50 -9.29
N GLU A 45 10.34 -2.82 -9.66
CA GLU A 45 11.11 -3.91 -9.06
C GLU A 45 12.15 -3.38 -8.07
N SER A 46 12.33 -4.11 -6.97
CA SER A 46 13.28 -3.77 -5.91
C SER A 46 13.81 -5.03 -5.25
N THR A 47 15.02 -4.94 -4.75
CA THR A 47 15.63 -6.03 -3.94
C THR A 47 15.21 -5.87 -2.49
N ILE A 48 14.51 -6.86 -1.95
CA ILE A 48 14.09 -6.86 -0.56
C ILE A 48 15.25 -7.26 0.38
N PRO A 49 15.41 -6.58 1.54
CA PRO A 49 16.39 -6.95 2.57
C PRO A 49 16.19 -8.36 3.12
N GLN A 50 17.25 -8.97 3.64
CA GLN A 50 17.18 -10.29 4.28
C GLN A 50 16.17 -10.32 5.42
N ALA A 51 16.14 -9.31 6.29
CA ALA A 51 15.19 -9.22 7.40
C ALA A 51 13.72 -9.26 6.96
N VAL A 52 13.40 -8.69 5.79
CA VAL A 52 12.04 -8.76 5.22
C VAL A 52 11.71 -10.20 4.79
N ARG A 53 12.67 -10.92 4.20
CA ARG A 53 12.49 -12.33 3.83
C ARG A 53 12.27 -13.20 5.04
N GLU A 54 13.02 -12.99 6.12
CA GLU A 54 12.87 -13.69 7.40
C GLU A 54 11.48 -13.47 8.01
N ALA A 55 10.99 -12.22 8.02
CA ALA A 55 9.65 -11.91 8.50
C ALA A 55 8.55 -12.59 7.67
N LEU A 56 8.73 -12.68 6.34
CA LEU A 56 7.78 -13.33 5.45
C LEU A 56 7.69 -14.84 5.67
N SER A 57 8.75 -15.51 6.10
CA SER A 57 8.76 -16.95 6.40
C SER A 57 8.26 -17.29 7.81
N GLY A 58 7.78 -16.31 8.57
CA GLY A 58 7.33 -16.49 9.96
C GLY A 58 6.00 -17.22 10.08
N ALA A 59 5.70 -17.69 11.30
CA ALA A 59 4.52 -18.50 11.64
C ALA A 59 3.17 -17.77 11.40
N PHE A 60 3.17 -16.46 11.15
CA PHE A 60 1.96 -15.72 10.78
C PHE A 60 1.30 -16.21 9.49
N HIS A 61 2.03 -16.91 8.62
CA HIS A 61 1.46 -17.57 7.44
C HIS A 61 0.48 -18.69 7.76
N ASN A 62 0.53 -19.25 8.97
CA ASN A 62 -0.25 -20.42 9.36
C ASN A 62 -1.65 -20.09 9.85
N ILE A 63 -2.00 -18.81 10.04
CA ILE A 63 -3.24 -18.38 10.68
C ILE A 63 -4.10 -17.49 9.79
N TYR A 64 -5.41 -17.52 10.03
CA TYR A 64 -6.36 -16.54 9.53
C TYR A 64 -6.53 -15.41 10.53
N ALA A 65 -6.50 -14.17 10.05
CA ALA A 65 -6.65 -12.97 10.85
C ALA A 65 -7.64 -11.97 10.19
N GLU A 66 -8.73 -12.48 9.62
CA GLU A 66 -9.77 -11.68 8.98
C GLU A 66 -10.45 -10.77 10.00
N GLY A 67 -10.74 -9.54 9.61
CA GLY A 67 -11.20 -8.47 10.47
C GLY A 67 -10.06 -7.52 10.84
N TYR A 68 -10.21 -6.79 11.94
CA TYR A 68 -9.28 -5.74 12.35
C TYR A 68 -8.85 -5.92 13.81
N PRO A 69 -7.67 -5.42 14.21
CA PRO A 69 -7.31 -5.32 15.61
C PRO A 69 -8.31 -4.42 16.37
N PRO A 70 -8.40 -4.50 17.70
CA PRO A 70 -9.24 -3.64 18.51
C PRO A 70 -9.00 -2.15 18.23
N ASP A 71 -10.07 -1.37 18.09
CA ASP A 71 -10.01 0.05 17.72
C ASP A 71 -9.19 0.90 18.70
N ASN A 72 -9.18 0.55 19.98
CA ASN A 72 -8.39 1.24 20.99
C ASN A 72 -6.87 1.15 20.74
N MET A 73 -6.40 0.16 19.98
CA MET A 73 -4.99 0.04 19.61
C MET A 73 -4.55 1.07 18.57
N ARG A 74 -5.48 1.74 17.91
CA ARG A 74 -5.18 2.73 16.85
C ARG A 74 -4.39 3.94 17.35
N HIS A 75 -4.70 4.40 18.57
CA HIS A 75 -4.09 5.61 19.15
C HIS A 75 -3.00 5.30 20.18
N MET A 76 -2.62 4.03 20.30
CA MET A 76 -1.51 3.63 21.15
C MET A 76 -0.18 3.99 20.52
N ASP A 77 0.77 4.41 21.35
CA ASP A 77 2.16 4.47 20.93
C ASP A 77 2.78 3.07 20.80
N GLU A 78 3.98 3.00 20.26
CA GLU A 78 4.67 1.72 20.01
C GLU A 78 4.94 0.96 21.32
N ALA A 79 5.26 1.66 22.41
CA ALA A 79 5.53 1.02 23.71
C ALA A 79 4.26 0.37 24.29
N ASP A 80 3.12 1.05 24.19
CA ASP A 80 1.83 0.50 24.60
C ASP A 80 1.38 -0.68 23.74
N ILE A 81 1.60 -0.64 22.41
CA ILE A 81 1.30 -1.74 21.50
C ILE A 81 2.14 -2.97 21.85
N LEU A 82 3.41 -2.80 22.20
CA LEU A 82 4.35 -3.87 22.51
C LEU A 82 4.32 -4.35 23.96
N ASP A 83 3.47 -3.80 24.83
CA ASP A 83 3.21 -4.36 26.17
C ASP A 83 2.42 -5.67 26.03
N TYR A 84 3.13 -6.74 25.69
CA TYR A 84 2.55 -8.07 25.48
C TYR A 84 1.73 -8.56 26.68
N ASN A 85 2.17 -8.32 27.93
CA ASN A 85 1.45 -8.75 29.11
C ASN A 85 0.06 -8.11 29.18
N ARG A 86 0.00 -6.82 28.91
CA ARG A 86 -1.25 -6.06 28.88
C ARG A 86 -2.12 -6.48 27.69
N ARG A 87 -1.54 -6.55 26.46
CA ARG A 87 -2.29 -6.95 25.25
C ARG A 87 -2.88 -8.35 25.37
N LEU A 88 -2.11 -9.34 25.84
CA LEU A 88 -2.60 -10.71 26.06
C LEU A 88 -3.65 -10.77 27.17
N SER A 89 -3.50 -9.98 28.24
CA SER A 89 -4.52 -9.90 29.29
C SER A 89 -5.84 -9.34 28.77
N GLU A 90 -5.79 -8.27 27.96
CA GLU A 90 -6.96 -7.68 27.32
C GLU A 90 -7.62 -8.65 26.33
N TYR A 91 -6.83 -9.30 25.48
CA TYR A 91 -7.32 -10.32 24.55
C TYR A 91 -8.07 -11.45 25.26
N ARG A 92 -7.58 -11.93 26.40
CA ARG A 92 -8.23 -12.97 27.20
C ARG A 92 -9.54 -12.52 27.86
N ARG A 93 -9.66 -11.24 28.19
CA ARG A 93 -10.86 -10.67 28.84
C ARG A 93 -11.94 -10.31 27.87
N ASN A 94 -11.57 -9.80 26.71
CA ASN A 94 -12.49 -9.24 25.73
C ASN A 94 -12.62 -10.21 24.56
N ALA A 95 -13.78 -10.23 23.93
CA ALA A 95 -13.90 -10.93 22.66
C ALA A 95 -12.99 -10.29 21.61
N ASP A 96 -12.32 -11.11 20.80
CA ASP A 96 -11.57 -10.62 19.65
C ASP A 96 -12.55 -10.07 18.61
N ASN A 97 -12.23 -8.92 18.03
CA ASN A 97 -13.01 -8.32 16.94
C ASN A 97 -12.81 -9.04 15.61
N ARG A 98 -11.82 -9.93 15.52
CA ARG A 98 -11.59 -10.74 14.33
C ARG A 98 -12.53 -11.95 14.29
N TYR A 99 -12.75 -12.47 13.11
CA TYR A 99 -13.61 -13.64 12.90
C TYR A 99 -13.07 -14.91 13.54
N TYR A 100 -11.74 -15.01 13.68
CA TYR A 100 -11.06 -16.21 14.22
C TYR A 100 -10.31 -15.90 15.52
N LYS A 101 -10.16 -16.91 16.35
CA LYS A 101 -9.36 -16.84 17.59
C LYS A 101 -7.90 -17.23 17.32
N GLY A 102 -7.02 -16.96 18.27
CA GLY A 102 -5.59 -17.18 18.11
C GLY A 102 -4.87 -16.08 17.35
N THR A 103 -5.44 -14.88 17.34
CA THR A 103 -4.97 -13.71 16.58
C THR A 103 -4.34 -12.63 17.44
N GLU A 104 -4.06 -12.91 18.71
CA GLU A 104 -3.51 -11.96 19.68
C GLU A 104 -2.22 -11.29 19.20
N TYR A 105 -1.30 -12.06 18.64
CA TYR A 105 -0.05 -11.50 18.09
C TYR A 105 -0.25 -10.86 16.71
N ALA A 106 -1.21 -11.33 15.91
CA ALA A 106 -1.58 -10.65 14.67
C ALA A 106 -2.16 -9.27 14.93
N ASN A 107 -2.92 -9.08 16.01
CA ASN A 107 -3.41 -7.77 16.45
C ASN A 107 -2.25 -6.82 16.77
N VAL A 108 -1.25 -7.30 17.52
CA VAL A 108 -0.06 -6.51 17.85
C VAL A 108 0.73 -6.16 16.60
N LEU A 109 0.99 -7.15 15.73
CA LEU A 109 1.77 -6.95 14.50
C LEU A 109 1.11 -5.94 13.56
N GLU A 110 -0.20 -6.08 13.32
CA GLU A 110 -0.92 -5.15 12.44
C GLU A 110 -0.99 -3.74 13.03
N SER A 111 -1.27 -3.62 14.34
CA SER A 111 -1.30 -2.31 15.01
C SER A 111 0.05 -1.63 14.97
N LEU A 112 1.14 -2.37 15.20
CA LEU A 112 2.51 -1.86 15.08
C LEU A 112 2.83 -1.39 13.66
N ALA A 113 2.46 -2.16 12.65
CA ALA A 113 2.65 -1.78 11.24
C ALA A 113 1.87 -0.50 10.89
N ARG A 114 0.61 -0.40 11.34
CA ARG A 114 -0.23 0.80 11.15
C ARG A 114 0.37 2.02 11.83
N ARG A 115 0.84 1.88 13.06
CA ARG A 115 1.50 2.96 13.82
C ARG A 115 2.77 3.45 13.13
N ARG A 116 3.65 2.55 12.72
CA ARG A 116 4.89 2.89 12.02
C ARG A 116 4.66 3.57 10.68
N VAL A 117 3.63 3.16 9.94
CA VAL A 117 3.23 3.87 8.72
C VAL A 117 2.74 5.27 9.05
N ALA A 118 1.85 5.43 10.04
CA ALA A 118 1.35 6.73 10.44
C ALA A 118 2.50 7.68 10.83
N GLU A 119 3.45 7.22 11.63
CA GLU A 119 4.63 8.00 12.02
C GLU A 119 5.56 8.32 10.84
N GLY A 120 5.79 7.35 9.95
CA GLY A 120 6.67 7.52 8.79
C GLY A 120 6.13 8.47 7.71
N TYR A 121 4.82 8.73 7.70
CA TYR A 121 4.17 9.61 6.72
C TYR A 121 3.55 10.87 7.33
N ALA A 122 3.55 11.01 8.64
CA ALA A 122 3.19 12.27 9.31
C ALA A 122 4.13 13.40 8.87
N ASN A 123 3.61 14.62 8.87
CA ASN A 123 4.36 15.81 8.43
C ASN A 123 3.82 17.07 9.16
N GLU A 124 4.26 18.25 8.75
CA GLU A 124 3.82 19.52 9.35
C GLU A 124 2.31 19.80 9.20
N ARG A 125 1.61 19.16 8.27
CA ARG A 125 0.16 19.33 8.03
C ARG A 125 -0.68 18.40 8.86
N VAL A 126 -0.19 17.19 9.18
CA VAL A 126 -0.96 16.16 9.85
C VAL A 126 -0.08 15.29 10.73
N SER A 127 -0.50 15.09 11.99
CA SER A 127 0.20 14.22 12.94
C SER A 127 -0.15 12.74 12.72
N ALA A 128 0.68 11.83 13.23
CA ALA A 128 0.44 10.39 13.14
C ALA A 128 -0.92 9.96 13.75
N ASP A 129 -1.38 10.63 14.80
CA ASP A 129 -2.64 10.30 15.48
C ASP A 129 -3.88 10.71 14.68
N GLN A 130 -3.72 11.60 13.70
CA GLN A 130 -4.80 12.02 12.80
C GLN A 130 -4.94 11.10 11.59
N LEU A 131 -3.92 10.28 11.29
CA LEU A 131 -3.92 9.39 10.13
C LEU A 131 -4.64 8.08 10.44
N TYR A 132 -5.52 7.67 9.54
CA TYR A 132 -6.09 6.34 9.53
C TYR A 132 -5.34 5.47 8.52
N VAL A 133 -4.76 4.37 8.99
CA VAL A 133 -3.90 3.50 8.17
C VAL A 133 -4.49 2.10 8.06
N ASN A 134 -4.54 1.57 6.83
CA ASN A 134 -4.87 0.19 6.53
C ASN A 134 -3.70 -0.46 5.79
N VAL A 135 -3.18 -1.56 6.34
CA VAL A 135 -2.02 -2.31 5.80
C VAL A 135 -2.39 -3.67 5.22
N GLN A 136 -3.68 -3.98 5.10
CA GLN A 136 -4.15 -5.29 4.68
C GLN A 136 -4.15 -5.55 3.16
N PRO A 137 -4.19 -4.56 2.25
CA PRO A 137 -4.19 -4.86 0.83
C PRO A 137 -2.93 -5.59 0.38
N LEU A 138 -3.10 -6.61 -0.48
CA LEU A 138 -2.00 -7.46 -0.96
C LEU A 138 -1.08 -6.75 -1.97
N SER A 139 -1.56 -5.73 -2.64
CA SER A 139 -0.79 -4.91 -3.60
C SER A 139 -1.56 -3.64 -3.97
N GLY A 140 -0.97 -2.77 -4.82
CA GLY A 140 -1.55 -1.48 -5.21
C GLY A 140 -2.93 -1.60 -5.88
N ALA A 141 -3.11 -2.51 -6.83
CA ALA A 141 -4.40 -2.68 -7.50
C ALA A 141 -5.52 -3.12 -6.53
N PRO A 142 -5.33 -4.09 -5.61
CA PRO A 142 -6.27 -4.36 -4.53
C PRO A 142 -6.56 -3.15 -3.64
N ALA A 143 -5.55 -2.35 -3.27
CA ALA A 143 -5.75 -1.15 -2.48
C ALA A 143 -6.63 -0.13 -3.21
N ASN A 144 -6.33 0.18 -4.47
CA ASN A 144 -7.12 1.09 -5.29
C ASN A 144 -8.54 0.55 -5.50
N ASN A 145 -8.70 -0.75 -5.78
CA ASN A 145 -10.02 -1.36 -5.91
C ASN A 145 -10.83 -1.32 -4.62
N ALA A 146 -10.20 -1.46 -3.44
CA ALA A 146 -10.88 -1.31 -2.16
C ALA A 146 -11.41 0.12 -1.99
N VAL A 147 -10.61 1.13 -2.30
CA VAL A 147 -11.01 2.54 -2.30
C VAL A 147 -12.20 2.77 -3.24
N TYR A 148 -12.11 2.32 -4.49
CA TYR A 148 -13.20 2.52 -5.45
C TYR A 148 -14.48 1.81 -5.03
N THR A 149 -14.37 0.58 -4.54
CA THR A 149 -15.55 -0.19 -4.10
C THR A 149 -16.24 0.44 -2.88
N ALA A 150 -15.46 1.06 -1.99
CA ALA A 150 -16.00 1.72 -0.80
C ALA A 150 -16.70 3.04 -1.12
N LEU A 151 -16.23 3.78 -2.13
CA LEU A 151 -16.60 5.18 -2.36
C LEU A 151 -17.43 5.41 -3.64
N LEU A 152 -17.40 4.47 -4.59
CA LEU A 152 -18.02 4.61 -5.90
C LEU A 152 -19.08 3.55 -6.15
N LYS A 153 -20.01 3.88 -7.05
CA LYS A 153 -20.94 2.95 -7.67
C LYS A 153 -20.46 2.62 -9.09
N PRO A 154 -20.78 1.42 -9.63
CA PRO A 154 -20.52 1.13 -11.04
C PRO A 154 -21.09 2.22 -11.96
N GLY A 155 -20.28 2.69 -12.90
CA GLY A 155 -20.61 3.78 -13.80
C GLY A 155 -20.24 5.18 -13.32
N ASP A 156 -19.86 5.37 -12.05
CA ASP A 156 -19.32 6.65 -11.58
C ASP A 156 -18.07 7.04 -12.36
N THR A 157 -17.84 8.34 -12.50
CA THR A 157 -16.70 8.87 -13.26
C THR A 157 -15.45 8.99 -12.43
N ILE A 158 -14.32 8.53 -12.96
CA ILE A 158 -12.96 8.69 -12.44
C ILE A 158 -12.16 9.52 -13.46
N LEU A 159 -11.43 10.52 -12.99
CA LEU A 159 -10.46 11.28 -13.77
C LEU A 159 -9.05 10.85 -13.37
N SER A 160 -8.26 10.33 -14.31
CA SER A 160 -6.93 9.79 -14.05
C SER A 160 -5.97 10.06 -15.21
N MET A 161 -4.66 9.91 -14.97
CA MET A 161 -3.67 10.01 -16.05
C MET A 161 -3.82 8.88 -17.06
N ASP A 162 -3.71 9.21 -18.34
CA ASP A 162 -3.71 8.23 -19.43
C ASP A 162 -2.58 7.21 -19.24
N LEU A 163 -2.89 5.93 -19.47
CA LEU A 163 -1.92 4.85 -19.33
C LEU A 163 -0.69 5.05 -20.23
N MET A 164 -0.89 5.57 -21.45
CA MET A 164 0.19 5.79 -22.41
C MET A 164 1.09 6.97 -22.05
N LEU A 165 0.62 7.84 -21.15
CA LEU A 165 1.36 9.00 -20.66
C LEU A 165 1.94 8.81 -19.24
N GLY A 166 1.90 7.59 -18.72
CA GLY A 166 2.50 7.25 -17.44
C GLY A 166 1.54 6.79 -16.36
N GLY A 167 0.23 6.70 -16.64
CA GLY A 167 -0.78 6.18 -15.70
C GLY A 167 -0.55 4.71 -15.34
N HIS A 168 -1.33 4.22 -14.38
CA HIS A 168 -1.27 2.82 -13.97
C HIS A 168 -2.52 2.05 -14.44
N LEU A 169 -2.38 0.75 -14.68
CA LEU A 169 -3.49 -0.13 -15.12
C LEU A 169 -4.73 0.00 -14.22
N SER A 170 -4.56 0.07 -12.90
CA SER A 170 -5.68 0.18 -11.96
C SER A 170 -6.32 1.57 -11.90
N HIS A 171 -5.80 2.57 -12.64
CA HIS A 171 -6.40 3.90 -12.72
C HIS A 171 -7.49 4.00 -13.80
N GLY A 172 -7.70 2.95 -14.59
CA GLY A 172 -8.80 2.95 -15.54
C GLY A 172 -8.50 2.33 -16.89
N ALA A 173 -7.39 1.61 -17.05
CA ALA A 173 -7.09 0.93 -18.31
C ALA A 173 -8.25 0.00 -18.72
N PRO A 174 -8.65 -0.02 -20.01
CA PRO A 174 -9.82 -0.81 -20.48
C PRO A 174 -9.72 -2.31 -20.20
N VAL A 175 -8.50 -2.84 -20.09
CA VAL A 175 -8.26 -4.26 -19.78
C VAL A 175 -8.39 -4.55 -18.28
N ASN A 176 -8.34 -3.52 -17.43
CA ASN A 176 -8.42 -3.64 -15.97
C ASN A 176 -9.88 -3.62 -15.50
N ARG A 177 -10.12 -4.18 -14.30
CA ARG A 177 -11.43 -4.12 -13.64
C ARG A 177 -11.96 -2.70 -13.55
N THR A 178 -11.12 -1.72 -13.19
CA THR A 178 -11.51 -0.33 -13.04
C THR A 178 -12.09 0.25 -14.31
N GLY A 179 -11.41 0.07 -15.47
CA GLY A 179 -11.91 0.54 -16.77
C GLY A 179 -13.14 -0.20 -17.27
N LYS A 180 -13.46 -1.39 -16.72
CA LYS A 180 -14.67 -2.15 -17.04
C LYS A 180 -15.86 -1.79 -16.15
N THR A 181 -15.61 -1.19 -14.98
CA THR A 181 -16.63 -0.92 -13.97
C THR A 181 -17.05 0.54 -13.92
N TYR A 182 -16.11 1.46 -14.17
CA TYR A 182 -16.32 2.90 -14.02
C TYR A 182 -16.17 3.63 -15.35
N ASN A 183 -16.73 4.83 -15.43
CA ASN A 183 -16.53 5.73 -16.56
C ASN A 183 -15.19 6.45 -16.38
N ILE A 184 -14.24 6.22 -17.28
CA ILE A 184 -12.88 6.75 -17.18
C ILE A 184 -12.69 7.93 -18.12
N ILE A 185 -12.31 9.06 -17.56
CA ILE A 185 -11.83 10.24 -18.28
C ILE A 185 -10.34 10.34 -18.03
N SER A 186 -9.56 10.49 -19.11
CA SER A 186 -8.10 10.58 -18.98
C SER A 186 -7.62 12.02 -19.18
N TYR A 187 -6.74 12.47 -18.29
CA TYR A 187 -5.95 13.67 -18.50
C TYR A 187 -4.55 13.30 -19.01
N GLY A 188 -3.89 14.27 -19.61
CA GLY A 188 -2.59 14.08 -20.25
C GLY A 188 -1.54 15.09 -19.81
N LEU A 189 -0.53 15.21 -20.66
CA LEU A 189 0.56 16.15 -20.51
C LEU A 189 0.37 17.28 -21.53
N ASP A 190 0.85 18.46 -21.18
CA ASP A 190 1.01 19.55 -22.12
C ASP A 190 2.08 19.16 -23.17
N PRO A 191 1.78 19.26 -24.47
CA PRO A 191 2.66 18.74 -25.53
C PRO A 191 3.99 19.52 -25.67
N ASP A 192 4.03 20.77 -25.23
CA ASP A 192 5.21 21.62 -25.36
C ASP A 192 6.14 21.49 -24.16
N SER A 193 5.59 21.42 -22.93
CA SER A 193 6.36 21.33 -21.69
C SER A 193 6.57 19.91 -21.19
N GLU A 194 5.80 18.95 -21.69
CA GLU A 194 5.75 17.56 -21.21
C GLU A 194 5.38 17.43 -19.73
N THR A 195 4.82 18.51 -19.15
CA THR A 195 4.32 18.49 -17.76
C THR A 195 2.83 18.18 -17.74
N ILE A 196 2.30 17.81 -16.55
CA ILE A 196 0.86 17.58 -16.37
C ILE A 196 0.09 18.87 -16.75
N ASP A 197 -0.87 18.74 -17.67
CA ASP A 197 -1.73 19.84 -18.08
C ASP A 197 -2.87 20.02 -17.05
N TYR A 198 -2.58 20.77 -15.99
CA TYR A 198 -3.58 21.06 -14.95
C TYR A 198 -4.75 21.91 -15.47
N SER A 199 -4.51 22.76 -16.48
CA SER A 199 -5.57 23.58 -17.10
C SER A 199 -6.58 22.68 -17.82
N ARG A 200 -6.07 21.77 -18.65
CA ARG A 200 -6.92 20.79 -19.34
C ARG A 200 -7.59 19.83 -18.35
N MET A 201 -6.89 19.43 -17.29
CA MET A 201 -7.48 18.60 -16.22
C MET A 201 -8.64 19.32 -15.53
N MET A 202 -8.54 20.61 -15.25
CA MET A 202 -9.65 21.41 -14.70
C MET A 202 -10.86 21.45 -15.65
N GLU A 203 -10.63 21.69 -16.94
CA GLU A 203 -11.71 21.67 -17.93
C GLU A 203 -12.44 20.31 -17.94
N LEU A 204 -11.69 19.21 -18.01
CA LEU A 204 -12.25 17.85 -17.97
C LEU A 204 -13.01 17.58 -16.65
N ALA A 205 -12.48 18.05 -15.53
CA ALA A 205 -13.16 17.91 -14.24
C ALA A 205 -14.49 18.66 -14.21
N LEU A 206 -14.53 19.89 -14.70
CA LEU A 206 -15.75 20.69 -14.76
C LEU A 206 -16.80 20.11 -15.73
N GLU A 207 -16.36 19.56 -16.88
CA GLU A 207 -17.21 18.93 -17.87
C GLU A 207 -17.81 17.61 -17.37
N HIS A 208 -16.97 16.73 -16.81
CA HIS A 208 -17.36 15.34 -16.52
C HIS A 208 -17.71 15.10 -15.06
N LYS A 209 -17.42 16.03 -14.15
CA LYS A 209 -17.71 15.97 -12.70
C LYS A 209 -17.36 14.61 -12.08
N PRO A 210 -16.09 14.21 -12.11
CA PRO A 210 -15.67 12.93 -11.57
C PRO A 210 -15.97 12.86 -10.06
N LYS A 211 -16.18 11.64 -9.56
CA LYS A 211 -16.28 11.39 -8.12
C LYS A 211 -14.93 11.26 -7.44
N ILE A 212 -13.94 10.78 -8.20
CA ILE A 212 -12.54 10.68 -7.75
C ILE A 212 -11.64 11.23 -8.86
N ILE A 213 -10.65 12.03 -8.46
CA ILE A 213 -9.50 12.42 -9.26
C ILE A 213 -8.30 11.66 -8.72
N ILE A 214 -7.54 11.00 -9.61
CA ILE A 214 -6.36 10.22 -9.24
C ILE A 214 -5.12 10.97 -9.69
N GLY A 215 -4.27 11.34 -8.72
CA GLY A 215 -2.89 11.75 -8.94
C GLY A 215 -1.95 10.59 -8.65
N GLY A 216 -0.96 10.39 -9.51
CA GLY A 216 0.01 9.31 -9.36
C GLY A 216 0.24 8.54 -10.64
N TYR A 217 1.41 7.99 -10.79
CA TYR A 217 1.90 7.48 -12.07
C TYR A 217 2.87 6.33 -11.90
N SER A 218 3.07 5.57 -12.98
CA SER A 218 4.09 4.52 -13.06
C SER A 218 5.40 5.02 -13.67
N SER A 219 5.35 6.00 -14.56
CA SER A 219 6.52 6.41 -15.36
C SER A 219 6.65 7.92 -15.61
N TYR A 220 5.81 8.77 -15.04
CA TYR A 220 5.98 10.22 -15.12
C TYR A 220 7.13 10.67 -14.20
N PRO A 221 8.22 11.27 -14.73
CA PRO A 221 9.45 11.47 -13.98
C PRO A 221 9.50 12.78 -13.19
N LEU A 222 8.57 13.71 -13.43
CA LEU A 222 8.58 15.04 -12.82
C LEU A 222 7.75 15.06 -11.53
N LEU A 223 7.92 16.14 -10.76
CA LEU A 223 7.19 16.32 -9.51
C LEU A 223 5.76 16.76 -9.77
N PRO A 224 4.76 16.17 -9.10
CA PRO A 224 3.38 16.64 -9.15
C PRO A 224 3.20 17.90 -8.29
N ASN A 225 2.25 18.72 -8.66
CA ASN A 225 1.75 19.78 -7.80
C ASN A 225 0.46 19.32 -7.10
N TRP A 226 0.59 18.80 -5.87
CA TRP A 226 -0.54 18.28 -5.11
C TRP A 226 -1.58 19.35 -4.77
N VAL A 227 -1.18 20.62 -4.70
CA VAL A 227 -2.09 21.75 -4.46
C VAL A 227 -2.99 21.96 -5.66
N GLU A 228 -2.47 21.86 -6.90
CA GLU A 228 -3.29 21.95 -8.10
C GLU A 228 -4.29 20.79 -8.19
N TYR A 229 -3.87 19.57 -7.87
CA TYR A 229 -4.80 18.43 -7.79
C TYR A 229 -5.93 18.70 -6.79
N ARG A 230 -5.61 19.25 -5.61
CA ARG A 230 -6.61 19.57 -4.58
C ARG A 230 -7.57 20.64 -5.07
N ASN A 231 -7.05 21.73 -5.65
CA ASN A 231 -7.86 22.80 -6.21
C ASN A 231 -8.86 22.30 -7.27
N ILE A 232 -8.39 21.40 -8.14
CA ILE A 232 -9.25 20.80 -9.18
C ILE A 232 -10.33 19.90 -8.55
N ALA A 233 -9.96 19.10 -7.58
CA ALA A 233 -10.91 18.21 -6.90
C ALA A 233 -11.96 19.01 -6.12
N ASP A 234 -11.57 20.07 -5.42
CA ASP A 234 -12.47 20.97 -4.69
C ASP A 234 -13.44 21.70 -5.62
N ALA A 235 -12.99 22.10 -6.82
CA ALA A 235 -13.83 22.79 -7.78
C ALA A 235 -15.04 21.98 -8.26
N VAL A 236 -15.00 20.65 -8.12
CA VAL A 236 -16.05 19.74 -8.60
C VAL A 236 -16.61 18.81 -7.50
N ASP A 237 -16.25 19.06 -6.24
CA ASP A 237 -16.63 18.22 -5.08
C ASP A 237 -16.22 16.74 -5.27
N ALA A 238 -15.01 16.54 -5.80
CA ALA A 238 -14.43 15.21 -5.99
C ALA A 238 -13.45 14.85 -4.87
N LEU A 239 -13.32 13.56 -4.58
CA LEU A 239 -12.25 13.06 -3.72
C LEU A 239 -10.93 13.04 -4.50
N LEU A 240 -9.84 13.39 -3.84
CA LEU A 240 -8.49 13.26 -4.36
C LEU A 240 -7.84 11.98 -3.82
N LEU A 241 -7.55 11.04 -4.71
CA LEU A 241 -6.74 9.86 -4.42
C LEU A 241 -5.33 10.07 -4.96
N ALA A 242 -4.33 10.02 -4.09
CA ALA A 242 -2.93 10.04 -4.47
C ALA A 242 -2.34 8.62 -4.43
N ASP A 243 -2.11 8.02 -5.61
CA ASP A 243 -1.38 6.75 -5.72
C ASP A 243 0.12 7.04 -5.87
N VAL A 244 0.83 6.92 -4.75
CA VAL A 244 2.27 7.22 -4.68
C VAL A 244 3.14 5.95 -4.64
N ALA A 245 2.64 4.87 -5.22
CA ALA A 245 3.30 3.56 -5.18
C ALA A 245 4.77 3.58 -5.61
N HIS A 246 5.12 4.36 -6.63
CA HIS A 246 6.50 4.44 -7.14
C HIS A 246 7.43 5.33 -6.32
N VAL A 247 6.89 6.25 -5.54
CA VAL A 247 7.67 7.29 -4.84
C VAL A 247 7.50 7.25 -3.31
N SER A 248 6.77 6.28 -2.80
CA SER A 248 6.44 6.17 -1.37
C SER A 248 7.67 6.18 -0.45
N GLY A 249 8.74 5.47 -0.82
CA GLY A 249 10.00 5.47 -0.07
C GLY A 249 10.69 6.84 -0.07
N MET A 250 10.63 7.58 -1.18
CA MET A 250 11.18 8.93 -1.28
C MET A 250 10.36 9.93 -0.47
N ILE A 251 9.03 9.76 -0.39
CA ILE A 251 8.16 10.57 0.46
C ILE A 251 8.49 10.33 1.93
N ALA A 252 8.61 9.07 2.36
CA ALA A 252 8.99 8.72 3.72
C ALA A 252 10.39 9.26 4.10
N ALA A 253 11.30 9.34 3.14
CA ALA A 253 12.63 9.93 3.31
C ALA A 253 12.64 11.47 3.25
N GLY A 254 11.51 12.12 2.99
CA GLY A 254 11.41 13.58 2.92
C GLY A 254 12.02 14.22 1.67
N VAL A 255 12.36 13.43 0.63
CA VAL A 255 13.01 13.93 -0.60
C VAL A 255 12.05 14.04 -1.79
N TYR A 256 10.77 13.78 -1.59
CA TYR A 256 9.72 13.92 -2.59
C TYR A 256 8.47 14.55 -1.95
N PRO A 257 7.71 15.42 -2.66
CA PRO A 257 6.55 16.09 -2.09
C PRO A 257 5.47 15.09 -1.65
N SER A 258 5.06 15.21 -0.38
CA SER A 258 4.04 14.35 0.21
C SER A 258 2.62 14.86 -0.07
N PRO A 259 1.71 14.00 -0.56
CA PRO A 259 0.28 14.33 -0.65
C PRO A 259 -0.47 14.18 0.68
N VAL A 260 0.17 13.59 1.70
CA VAL A 260 -0.46 13.33 3.01
C VAL A 260 -0.80 14.66 3.68
N GLY A 261 -2.07 14.82 4.07
CA GLY A 261 -2.63 16.08 4.55
C GLY A 261 -3.10 17.05 3.44
N ILE A 262 -3.05 16.62 2.16
CA ILE A 262 -3.61 17.33 0.99
C ILE A 262 -4.66 16.45 0.31
N ALA A 263 -4.32 15.20 0.00
CA ALA A 263 -5.23 14.23 -0.59
C ALA A 263 -6.16 13.64 0.48
N ASP A 264 -7.39 13.28 0.07
CA ASP A 264 -8.34 12.58 0.93
C ASP A 264 -7.90 11.14 1.21
N LEU A 265 -7.26 10.51 0.20
CA LEU A 265 -6.74 9.17 0.28
C LEU A 265 -5.36 9.09 -0.36
N VAL A 266 -4.47 8.35 0.28
CA VAL A 266 -3.15 8.03 -0.27
C VAL A 266 -2.99 6.51 -0.31
N THR A 267 -2.63 5.98 -1.48
CA THR A 267 -2.32 4.56 -1.64
C THR A 267 -0.89 4.36 -2.10
N PHE A 268 -0.26 3.31 -1.64
CA PHE A 268 1.06 2.92 -2.13
C PHE A 268 1.37 1.45 -1.87
N THR A 269 2.35 0.93 -2.60
CA THR A 269 2.88 -0.41 -2.42
C THR A 269 4.10 -0.41 -1.51
N THR A 270 4.30 -1.48 -0.76
CA THR A 270 5.46 -1.65 0.12
C THR A 270 6.68 -2.22 -0.60
N HIS A 271 6.50 -2.89 -1.74
CA HIS A 271 7.53 -3.67 -2.44
C HIS A 271 8.27 -2.92 -3.54
N LYS A 272 8.09 -1.60 -3.67
CA LYS A 272 8.82 -0.75 -4.64
C LYS A 272 9.93 0.01 -3.92
N THR A 273 9.90 1.34 -3.93
CA THR A 273 10.95 2.18 -3.32
C THR A 273 11.11 1.99 -1.81
N LEU A 274 10.11 1.47 -1.11
CA LEU A 274 10.24 1.10 0.31
C LEU A 274 11.06 -0.18 0.54
N GLY A 275 11.25 -1.02 -0.49
CA GLY A 275 11.99 -2.27 -0.38
C GLY A 275 11.37 -3.31 0.56
N GLY A 276 10.08 -3.22 0.82
CA GLY A 276 9.33 -4.11 1.70
C GLY A 276 8.78 -5.36 1.00
N PRO A 277 7.95 -6.15 1.69
CA PRO A 277 7.28 -7.30 1.12
C PRO A 277 6.20 -6.86 0.12
N ARG A 278 5.69 -7.81 -0.68
CA ARG A 278 4.48 -7.54 -1.46
C ARG A 278 3.31 -7.24 -0.53
N GLY A 279 2.78 -6.04 -0.71
CA GLY A 279 1.72 -5.49 0.09
C GLY A 279 1.41 -4.07 -0.35
N ALA A 280 0.40 -3.48 0.25
CA ALA A 280 0.06 -2.08 0.04
C ALA A 280 -0.54 -1.45 1.30
N VAL A 281 -0.63 -0.14 1.25
CA VAL A 281 -1.14 0.69 2.34
C VAL A 281 -2.17 1.65 1.77
N ILE A 282 -3.20 1.92 2.57
CA ILE A 282 -4.15 3.03 2.37
C ILE A 282 -4.03 3.95 3.58
N ILE A 283 -3.87 5.25 3.36
CA ILE A 283 -3.89 6.30 4.39
C ILE A 283 -5.06 7.24 4.08
N THR A 284 -5.79 7.61 5.12
CA THR A 284 -6.82 8.67 5.07
C THR A 284 -6.65 9.63 6.22
#